data_32a894639a6e2a45f383fc8fd4190e8f
#
_entry.id   32a894639a6e2a45f383fc8fd4190e8f
#
_cell.length_a   1.000
_cell.length_b   1.000
_cell.length_c   1.000
_cell.angle_alpha   90.00
_cell.angle_beta   90.00
_cell.angle_gamma   90.00
#
_symmetry.space_group_name_H-M   'P 1'
#
loop_
_entity.id
_entity.type
_entity.pdbx_description
1 polymer ?
#
loop_
_entity_poly.entity_id
_entity_poly.type
_entity_poly.pdbx_seq_one_letter_code
_entity_poly.pdbx_strand_id
1 'polypeptide(L)'
;MKTTLLLTSLLATATAALAQTPVTPSADMQIKTATMAAPDDKRDGAMVYGYSEKNEFVVLRKGQNELVCLADDPAQKGFSVSCYHRDLEPFMARGRALKKEGKKVGEILDMRDKEVKAKKLKMPVNPASLYVFSTKDENYDPGTGEVKNGYLRSVVYIAYATVESTGLPLKPAAPGMPWIMDPGTHRAHIMINPPAPADK
;
A
#
# COMPACT_ATOMS: atom_id res chain seq x y z
N MET A 1 62.10 35.58 -28.49
CA MET A 1 61.31 34.33 -28.26
C MET A 1 59.98 34.73 -27.58
N LYS A 2 58.91 34.71 -28.36
CA LYS A 2 57.55 35.05 -27.84
C LYS A 2 56.79 33.74 -27.63
N THR A 3 56.48 33.44 -26.36
CA THR A 3 55.72 32.22 -25.97
C THR A 3 54.27 32.58 -25.93
N THR A 4 53.47 32.03 -26.83
CA THR A 4 52.01 32.21 -26.87
C THR A 4 51.37 31.12 -26.03
N LEU A 5 50.68 31.50 -24.96
CA LEU A 5 49.85 30.60 -24.10
C LEU A 5 48.47 30.46 -24.75
N LEU A 6 48.13 29.21 -25.18
CA LEU A 6 46.80 28.84 -25.61
C LEU A 6 45.96 28.47 -24.37
N LEU A 7 44.93 29.25 -24.08
CA LEU A 7 43.93 28.94 -23.05
C LEU A 7 42.83 28.12 -23.72
N THR A 8 42.77 26.82 -23.42
CA THR A 8 41.63 25.92 -23.79
C THR A 8 40.56 26.01 -22.75
N SER A 9 39.45 26.67 -23.08
CA SER A 9 38.23 26.71 -22.20
C SER A 9 37.44 25.39 -22.38
N LEU A 10 37.35 24.62 -21.32
CA LEU A 10 36.51 23.42 -21.23
C LEU A 10 35.05 23.85 -20.94
N LEU A 11 34.17 23.74 -21.93
CA LEU A 11 32.74 23.96 -21.79
C LEU A 11 32.14 22.69 -21.13
N ALA A 12 31.79 22.76 -19.83
CA ALA A 12 31.03 21.71 -19.15
C ALA A 12 29.55 21.84 -19.49
N THR A 13 29.03 20.97 -20.35
CA THR A 13 27.57 20.84 -20.59
C THR A 13 26.93 20.11 -19.44
N ALA A 14 26.21 20.85 -18.57
CA ALA A 14 25.36 20.29 -17.55
C ALA A 14 24.10 19.71 -18.21
N THR A 15 23.99 18.40 -18.35
CA THR A 15 22.76 17.71 -18.70
C THR A 15 21.81 17.75 -17.52
N ALA A 16 20.80 18.62 -17.56
CA ALA A 16 19.69 18.57 -16.62
C ALA A 16 18.89 17.29 -16.86
N ALA A 17 18.99 16.33 -15.95
CA ALA A 17 18.09 15.18 -15.93
C ALA A 17 16.68 15.71 -15.62
N LEU A 18 15.82 15.73 -16.63
CA LEU A 18 14.39 15.99 -16.44
C LEU A 18 13.84 14.81 -15.63
N ALA A 19 13.54 15.03 -14.36
CA ALA A 19 12.77 14.08 -13.56
C ALA A 19 11.40 13.93 -14.24
N GLN A 20 11.16 12.76 -14.83
CA GLN A 20 9.84 12.44 -15.37
C GLN A 20 8.85 12.45 -14.20
N THR A 21 7.88 13.34 -14.25
CA THR A 21 6.74 13.29 -13.35
C THR A 21 6.02 11.95 -13.53
N PRO A 22 5.77 11.17 -12.46
CA PRO A 22 5.06 9.91 -12.57
C PRO A 22 3.71 10.15 -13.26
N VAL A 23 3.45 9.43 -14.33
CA VAL A 23 2.17 9.52 -15.05
C VAL A 23 1.13 8.75 -14.24
N THR A 24 0.15 9.45 -13.70
CA THR A 24 -0.98 8.82 -13.02
C THR A 24 -1.84 8.07 -14.04
N PRO A 25 -2.07 6.75 -13.90
CA PRO A 25 -2.93 5.99 -14.79
C PRO A 25 -4.36 6.54 -14.82
N SER A 26 -5.12 6.25 -15.88
CA SER A 26 -6.53 6.64 -15.99
C SER A 26 -7.35 6.07 -14.82
N ALA A 27 -8.48 6.69 -14.49
CA ALA A 27 -9.37 6.23 -13.42
C ALA A 27 -9.79 4.76 -13.62
N ASP A 28 -10.13 4.37 -14.85
CA ASP A 28 -10.52 2.98 -15.16
C ASP A 28 -9.36 2.01 -14.94
N MET A 29 -8.14 2.40 -15.31
CA MET A 29 -6.95 1.59 -15.09
C MET A 29 -6.66 1.44 -13.59
N GLN A 30 -6.76 2.51 -12.83
CA GLN A 30 -6.60 2.47 -11.37
C GLN A 30 -7.67 1.59 -10.71
N ILE A 31 -8.95 1.67 -11.13
CA ILE A 31 -10.03 0.82 -10.63
C ILE A 31 -9.72 -0.66 -10.93
N LYS A 32 -9.37 -0.97 -12.18
CA LYS A 32 -9.01 -2.33 -12.61
C LYS A 32 -7.88 -2.91 -11.76
N THR A 33 -6.79 -2.17 -11.59
CA THR A 33 -5.62 -2.66 -10.87
C THR A 33 -5.80 -2.67 -9.35
N ALA A 34 -6.46 -1.68 -8.76
CA ALA A 34 -6.74 -1.64 -7.34
C ALA A 34 -7.55 -2.85 -6.86
N THR A 35 -8.51 -3.29 -7.66
CA THR A 35 -9.39 -4.42 -7.32
C THR A 35 -8.73 -5.78 -7.51
N MET A 36 -7.52 -5.88 -8.07
CA MET A 36 -6.76 -7.13 -8.14
C MET A 36 -6.45 -7.72 -6.75
N ALA A 37 -6.39 -6.89 -5.71
CA ALA A 37 -6.23 -7.37 -4.34
C ALA A 37 -7.51 -8.00 -3.76
N ALA A 38 -8.69 -7.73 -4.32
CA ALA A 38 -9.95 -8.26 -3.82
C ALA A 38 -10.24 -9.67 -4.36
N PRO A 39 -11.00 -10.52 -3.62
CA PRO A 39 -11.61 -11.72 -4.16
C PRO A 39 -12.42 -11.39 -5.42
N ASP A 40 -12.41 -12.29 -6.41
CA ASP A 40 -12.96 -12.03 -7.75
C ASP A 40 -14.44 -11.63 -7.71
N ASP A 41 -15.23 -12.31 -6.89
CA ASP A 41 -16.67 -12.07 -6.69
C ASP A 41 -17.01 -10.74 -6.00
N LYS A 42 -16.00 -10.05 -5.44
CA LYS A 42 -16.16 -8.78 -4.71
C LYS A 42 -15.64 -7.56 -5.49
N ARG A 43 -14.91 -7.77 -6.60
CA ARG A 43 -14.23 -6.70 -7.33
C ARG A 43 -15.17 -5.62 -7.85
N ASP A 44 -16.28 -6.00 -8.47
CA ASP A 44 -17.18 -5.07 -9.13
C ASP A 44 -17.92 -4.15 -8.15
N GLY A 45 -18.25 -4.64 -6.97
CA GLY A 45 -18.94 -3.88 -5.92
C GLY A 45 -18.04 -3.11 -4.97
N ALA A 46 -16.72 -3.26 -5.03
CA ALA A 46 -15.81 -2.60 -4.10
C ALA A 46 -15.75 -1.08 -4.32
N MET A 47 -15.72 -0.32 -3.22
CA MET A 47 -15.35 1.09 -3.27
C MET A 47 -13.88 1.23 -3.69
N VAL A 48 -13.55 2.21 -4.55
CA VAL A 48 -12.17 2.44 -4.97
C VAL A 48 -11.77 3.88 -4.74
N TYR A 49 -10.70 4.05 -3.96
CA TYR A 49 -9.94 5.28 -3.89
C TYR A 49 -8.71 5.20 -4.81
N GLY A 50 -8.34 6.32 -5.38
CA GLY A 50 -7.14 6.47 -6.20
C GLY A 50 -6.77 7.93 -6.39
N TYR A 51 -6.11 8.25 -7.49
CA TYR A 51 -5.51 9.55 -7.71
C TYR A 51 -6.12 10.23 -8.94
N SER A 52 -6.43 11.52 -8.82
CA SER A 52 -6.82 12.39 -9.94
C SER A 52 -5.59 12.72 -10.80
N GLU A 53 -5.80 13.32 -11.98
CA GLU A 53 -4.72 13.86 -12.83
C GLU A 53 -3.82 14.87 -12.10
N LYS A 54 -4.31 15.47 -11.01
CA LYS A 54 -3.53 16.38 -10.15
C LYS A 54 -2.85 15.67 -8.98
N ASN A 55 -2.81 14.34 -8.99
CA ASN A 55 -2.29 13.51 -7.89
C ASN A 55 -3.01 13.72 -6.54
N GLU A 56 -4.28 14.14 -6.57
CA GLU A 56 -5.10 14.22 -5.37
C GLU A 56 -5.76 12.87 -5.10
N PHE A 57 -5.74 12.42 -3.85
CA PHE A 57 -6.39 11.18 -3.43
C PHE A 57 -7.91 11.39 -3.38
N VAL A 58 -8.67 10.68 -4.24
CA VAL A 58 -10.10 10.88 -4.46
C VAL A 58 -10.83 9.54 -4.55
N VAL A 59 -12.17 9.59 -4.48
CA VAL A 59 -13.03 8.44 -4.78
C VAL A 59 -13.14 8.29 -6.29
N LEU A 60 -12.64 7.18 -6.83
CA LEU A 60 -12.79 6.84 -8.25
C LEU A 60 -14.08 6.05 -8.53
N ARG A 61 -14.50 5.19 -7.60
CA ARG A 61 -15.74 4.42 -7.68
C ARG A 61 -16.40 4.31 -6.30
N LYS A 62 -17.71 4.59 -6.23
CA LYS A 62 -18.52 4.33 -5.03
C LYS A 62 -18.71 2.83 -4.82
N GLY A 63 -18.68 2.38 -3.58
CA GLY A 63 -18.84 0.96 -3.23
C GLY A 63 -20.32 0.55 -3.11
N GLN A 64 -20.58 -0.71 -3.39
CA GLN A 64 -21.86 -1.40 -3.19
C GLN A 64 -21.75 -2.61 -2.25
N ASN A 65 -20.51 -3.02 -1.92
CA ASN A 65 -20.23 -4.09 -0.97
C ASN A 65 -19.40 -3.60 0.22
N GLU A 66 -18.87 -4.51 1.01
CA GLU A 66 -18.11 -4.24 2.23
C GLU A 66 -16.64 -3.88 1.99
N LEU A 67 -16.12 -3.94 0.75
CA LEU A 67 -14.71 -3.70 0.49
C LEU A 67 -14.40 -2.26 0.06
N VAL A 68 -13.30 -1.76 0.58
CA VAL A 68 -12.64 -0.51 0.18
C VAL A 68 -11.28 -0.85 -0.39
N CYS A 69 -11.05 -0.50 -1.66
CA CYS A 69 -9.79 -0.72 -2.36
C CYS A 69 -9.03 0.59 -2.56
N LEU A 70 -7.72 0.52 -2.44
CA LEU A 70 -6.81 1.64 -2.68
C LEU A 70 -5.97 1.34 -3.91
N ALA A 71 -5.96 2.25 -4.87
CA ALA A 71 -5.06 2.20 -6.01
C ALA A 71 -3.60 2.39 -5.58
N ASP A 72 -2.71 2.00 -6.46
CA ASP A 72 -1.27 2.22 -6.32
C ASP A 72 -0.96 3.71 -6.20
N ASP A 73 -0.01 4.05 -5.32
CA ASP A 73 0.44 5.42 -5.10
C ASP A 73 1.53 5.77 -6.13
N PRO A 74 1.25 6.62 -7.14
CA PRO A 74 2.20 6.91 -8.21
C PRO A 74 3.48 7.60 -7.71
N ALA A 75 3.49 8.09 -6.47
CA ALA A 75 4.67 8.68 -5.84
C ALA A 75 5.56 7.64 -5.13
N GLN A 76 5.14 6.37 -5.04
CA GLN A 76 5.90 5.28 -4.41
C GLN A 76 6.55 4.40 -5.48
N LYS A 77 7.69 3.79 -5.12
CA LYS A 77 8.31 2.75 -5.95
C LYS A 77 7.64 1.39 -5.71
N GLY A 78 7.54 0.60 -6.76
CA GLY A 78 6.85 -0.69 -6.75
C GLY A 78 5.35 -0.52 -6.94
N PHE A 79 4.70 -1.57 -7.40
CA PHE A 79 3.24 -1.62 -7.48
C PHE A 79 2.69 -2.21 -6.19
N SER A 80 1.75 -1.52 -5.54
CA SER A 80 1.12 -2.01 -4.32
C SER A 80 -0.31 -1.49 -4.18
N VAL A 81 -1.27 -2.39 -4.27
CA VAL A 81 -2.70 -2.11 -4.09
C VAL A 81 -3.24 -2.90 -2.91
N SER A 82 -4.30 -2.42 -2.29
CA SER A 82 -4.91 -3.11 -1.15
C SER A 82 -6.42 -2.97 -1.14
N CYS A 83 -7.11 -4.02 -0.66
CA CYS A 83 -8.55 -4.00 -0.41
C CYS A 83 -8.81 -4.47 1.02
N TYR A 84 -9.65 -3.76 1.77
CA TYR A 84 -9.96 -4.10 3.15
C TYR A 84 -11.44 -3.93 3.45
N HIS A 85 -11.89 -4.62 4.50
CA HIS A 85 -13.24 -4.47 5.00
C HIS A 85 -13.49 -3.03 5.50
N ARG A 86 -14.63 -2.44 5.15
CA ARG A 86 -14.97 -1.04 5.47
C ARG A 86 -14.90 -0.68 6.95
N ASP A 87 -15.04 -1.65 7.85
CA ASP A 87 -14.90 -1.40 9.29
C ASP A 87 -13.47 -1.01 9.70
N LEU A 88 -12.47 -1.30 8.84
CA LEU A 88 -11.11 -0.80 9.00
C LEU A 88 -10.93 0.64 8.50
N GLU A 89 -11.90 1.21 7.75
CA GLU A 89 -11.74 2.52 7.12
C GLU A 89 -11.39 3.64 8.11
N PRO A 90 -11.99 3.77 9.29
CA PRO A 90 -11.59 4.81 10.24
C PRO A 90 -10.10 4.74 10.60
N PHE A 91 -9.57 3.55 10.84
CA PHE A 91 -8.17 3.32 11.16
C PHE A 91 -7.24 3.55 9.96
N MET A 92 -7.62 3.10 8.77
CA MET A 92 -6.85 3.27 7.54
C MET A 92 -6.86 4.74 7.08
N ALA A 93 -8.01 5.41 7.11
CA ALA A 93 -8.15 6.82 6.76
C ALA A 93 -7.31 7.72 7.69
N ARG A 94 -7.29 7.43 9.01
CA ARG A 94 -6.43 8.19 9.94
C ARG A 94 -4.95 8.03 9.61
N GLY A 95 -4.52 6.83 9.22
CA GLY A 95 -3.14 6.59 8.76
C GLY A 95 -2.80 7.41 7.51
N ARG A 96 -3.70 7.46 6.52
CA ARG A 96 -3.53 8.28 5.30
C ARG A 96 -3.48 9.77 5.63
N ALA A 97 -4.34 10.26 6.52
CA ALA A 97 -4.34 11.66 6.95
C ALA A 97 -3.00 12.05 7.59
N LEU A 98 -2.50 11.24 8.52
CA LEU A 98 -1.20 11.48 9.16
C LEU A 98 -0.02 11.42 8.17
N LYS A 99 -0.06 10.49 7.20
CA LYS A 99 0.94 10.45 6.10
C LYS A 99 0.91 11.75 5.28
N LYS A 100 -0.29 12.27 4.97
CA LYS A 100 -0.46 13.57 4.26
C LYS A 100 0.05 14.75 5.08
N GLU A 101 -0.02 14.69 6.41
CA GLU A 101 0.59 15.66 7.34
C GLU A 101 2.12 15.53 7.42
N GLY A 102 2.75 14.61 6.68
CA GLY A 102 4.20 14.40 6.64
C GLY A 102 4.73 13.55 7.80
N LYS A 103 3.87 12.88 8.58
CA LYS A 103 4.29 12.02 9.68
C LYS A 103 5.01 10.76 9.18
N LYS A 104 6.07 10.36 9.89
CA LYS A 104 6.80 9.12 9.63
C LYS A 104 6.02 7.91 10.18
N VAL A 105 6.34 6.72 9.68
CA VAL A 105 5.62 5.48 10.05
C VAL A 105 5.54 5.28 11.57
N GLY A 106 6.64 5.45 12.31
CA GLY A 106 6.64 5.33 13.77
C GLY A 106 5.69 6.32 14.45
N GLU A 107 5.70 7.60 14.03
CA GLU A 107 4.80 8.63 14.58
C GLU A 107 3.33 8.30 14.28
N ILE A 108 3.02 7.78 13.07
CA ILE A 108 1.68 7.35 12.69
C ILE A 108 1.19 6.22 13.60
N LEU A 109 2.06 5.23 13.86
CA LEU A 109 1.73 4.12 14.76
C LEU A 109 1.43 4.60 16.18
N ASP A 110 2.31 5.45 16.73
CA ASP A 110 2.18 5.99 18.09
C ASP A 110 0.93 6.88 18.24
N MET A 111 0.67 7.74 17.23
CA MET A 111 -0.51 8.62 17.28
C MET A 111 -1.81 7.82 17.22
N ARG A 112 -1.90 6.84 16.31
CA ARG A 112 -3.08 5.97 16.25
C ARG A 112 -3.25 5.14 17.53
N ASP A 113 -2.17 4.65 18.13
CA ASP A 113 -2.23 3.93 19.41
C ASP A 113 -2.82 4.81 20.51
N LYS A 114 -2.33 6.05 20.66
CA LYS A 114 -2.87 7.02 21.62
C LYS A 114 -4.34 7.33 21.36
N GLU A 115 -4.75 7.50 20.11
CA GLU A 115 -6.13 7.80 19.72
C GLU A 115 -7.07 6.62 20.00
N VAL A 116 -6.63 5.37 19.77
CA VAL A 116 -7.41 4.16 20.09
C VAL A 116 -7.56 4.00 21.60
N LYS A 117 -6.47 4.14 22.36
CA LYS A 117 -6.51 4.10 23.85
C LYS A 117 -7.43 5.17 24.44
N ALA A 118 -7.45 6.35 23.84
CA ALA A 118 -8.35 7.45 24.19
C ALA A 118 -9.78 7.27 23.66
N LYS A 119 -10.11 6.16 23.00
CA LYS A 119 -11.42 5.88 22.36
C LYS A 119 -11.83 6.91 21.29
N LYS A 120 -10.89 7.68 20.77
CA LYS A 120 -11.09 8.66 19.69
C LYS A 120 -11.03 8.01 18.30
N LEU A 121 -10.27 6.94 18.16
CA LEU A 121 -10.16 6.13 16.95
C LEU A 121 -10.70 4.72 17.25
N LYS A 122 -11.67 4.27 16.44
CA LYS A 122 -12.30 2.95 16.61
C LYS A 122 -11.55 1.89 15.80
N MET A 123 -11.39 0.72 16.38
CA MET A 123 -11.02 -0.51 15.70
C MET A 123 -12.26 -1.37 15.46
N PRO A 124 -12.23 -2.24 14.43
CA PRO A 124 -13.30 -3.22 14.23
C PRO A 124 -13.51 -4.07 15.48
N VAL A 125 -14.78 -4.34 15.82
CA VAL A 125 -15.16 -5.25 16.92
C VAL A 125 -15.02 -6.71 16.46
N ASN A 126 -15.38 -6.98 15.20
CA ASN A 126 -15.27 -8.30 14.58
C ASN A 126 -13.97 -8.40 13.77
N PRO A 127 -13.48 -9.62 13.49
CA PRO A 127 -12.37 -9.83 12.59
C PRO A 127 -12.63 -9.15 11.23
N ALA A 128 -11.62 -8.43 10.71
CA ALA A 128 -11.76 -7.66 9.48
C ALA A 128 -10.61 -7.95 8.51
N SER A 129 -10.94 -8.31 7.27
CA SER A 129 -9.96 -8.69 6.25
C SER A 129 -9.24 -7.49 5.64
N LEU A 130 -7.99 -7.70 5.27
CA LEU A 130 -7.19 -6.84 4.40
C LEU A 130 -6.40 -7.73 3.43
N TYR A 131 -6.44 -7.40 2.17
CA TYR A 131 -5.68 -8.04 1.10
C TYR A 131 -4.69 -7.02 0.53
N VAL A 132 -3.43 -7.42 0.35
CA VAL A 132 -2.40 -6.57 -0.24
C VAL A 132 -1.79 -7.33 -1.41
N PHE A 133 -1.91 -6.76 -2.61
CA PHE A 133 -1.32 -7.29 -3.83
C PHE A 133 -0.21 -6.36 -4.29
N SER A 134 1.00 -6.91 -4.48
CA SER A 134 2.18 -6.10 -4.78
C SER A 134 3.15 -6.83 -5.71
N THR A 135 3.93 -6.05 -6.47
CA THR A 135 5.07 -6.53 -7.26
C THR A 135 6.14 -5.45 -7.34
N LYS A 136 7.30 -5.78 -7.93
CA LYS A 136 8.36 -4.81 -8.21
C LYS A 136 7.98 -3.91 -9.41
N ASP A 137 8.60 -2.72 -9.53
CA ASP A 137 8.34 -1.77 -10.62
C ASP A 137 8.44 -2.42 -12.01
N GLU A 138 9.47 -3.20 -12.24
CA GLU A 138 9.73 -3.87 -13.54
C GLU A 138 8.67 -4.88 -13.95
N ASN A 139 7.78 -5.27 -13.05
CA ASN A 139 6.71 -6.24 -13.27
C ASN A 139 5.33 -5.60 -13.42
N TYR A 140 5.24 -4.28 -13.42
CA TYR A 140 4.00 -3.53 -13.58
C TYR A 140 4.07 -2.61 -14.79
N ASP A 141 3.10 -2.71 -15.69
CA ASP A 141 2.92 -1.79 -16.79
C ASP A 141 1.72 -0.87 -16.52
N PRO A 142 1.95 0.41 -16.20
CA PRO A 142 0.86 1.35 -15.91
C PRO A 142 0.00 1.70 -17.14
N GLY A 143 0.49 1.46 -18.37
CA GLY A 143 -0.24 1.70 -19.61
C GLY A 143 -1.28 0.64 -19.91
N THR A 144 -0.98 -0.63 -19.62
CA THR A 144 -1.87 -1.77 -19.87
C THR A 144 -2.52 -2.32 -18.60
N GLY A 145 -1.96 -1.98 -17.44
CA GLY A 145 -2.34 -2.54 -16.14
C GLY A 145 -1.93 -3.99 -15.96
N GLU A 146 -0.98 -4.50 -16.78
CA GLU A 146 -0.43 -5.84 -16.63
C GLU A 146 0.46 -5.91 -15.39
N VAL A 147 0.25 -6.93 -14.55
CA VAL A 147 1.04 -7.21 -13.34
C VAL A 147 1.61 -8.61 -13.45
N LYS A 148 2.93 -8.73 -13.47
CA LYS A 148 3.66 -10.00 -13.45
C LYS A 148 4.21 -10.27 -12.05
N ASN A 149 4.41 -11.55 -11.72
CA ASN A 149 5.01 -11.98 -10.46
C ASN A 149 4.34 -11.33 -9.22
N GLY A 150 3.02 -11.12 -9.28
CA GLY A 150 2.26 -10.51 -8.20
C GLY A 150 2.24 -11.38 -6.95
N TYR A 151 2.30 -10.73 -5.79
CA TYR A 151 2.32 -11.36 -4.47
C TYR A 151 1.12 -10.90 -3.66
N LEU A 152 0.14 -11.79 -3.46
CA LEU A 152 -1.08 -11.50 -2.69
C LEU A 152 -0.92 -11.98 -1.25
N ARG A 153 -0.93 -11.05 -0.31
CA ARG A 153 -0.95 -11.32 1.13
C ARG A 153 -2.36 -11.14 1.68
N SER A 154 -2.78 -12.07 2.53
CA SER A 154 -4.04 -11.97 3.26
C SER A 154 -3.77 -11.65 4.73
N VAL A 155 -4.53 -10.72 5.27
CA VAL A 155 -4.41 -10.22 6.64
C VAL A 155 -5.79 -10.23 7.28
N VAL A 156 -5.88 -10.65 8.53
CA VAL A 156 -7.14 -10.56 9.29
C VAL A 156 -6.87 -9.80 10.59
N TYR A 157 -7.39 -8.58 10.70
CA TYR A 157 -7.31 -7.80 11.93
C TYR A 157 -8.24 -8.40 12.99
N ILE A 158 -7.68 -8.67 14.17
CA ILE A 158 -8.39 -9.14 15.37
C ILE A 158 -7.81 -8.36 16.54
N ALA A 159 -8.38 -7.19 16.81
CA ALA A 159 -7.86 -6.28 17.83
C ALA A 159 -7.71 -6.99 19.19
N TYR A 160 -6.55 -6.79 19.82
CA TYR A 160 -6.17 -7.36 21.12
C TYR A 160 -6.02 -8.89 21.18
N ALA A 161 -6.08 -9.60 20.06
CA ALA A 161 -5.77 -11.03 20.02
C ALA A 161 -4.32 -11.28 20.47
N THR A 162 -4.10 -12.39 21.17
CA THR A 162 -2.79 -12.81 21.68
C THR A 162 -2.36 -14.15 21.08
N VAL A 163 -1.14 -14.56 21.34
CA VAL A 163 -0.65 -15.91 21.00
C VAL A 163 -1.53 -16.98 21.66
N GLU A 164 -1.87 -16.78 22.95
CA GLU A 164 -2.68 -17.72 23.72
C GLU A 164 -4.12 -17.79 23.21
N SER A 165 -4.72 -16.66 22.85
CA SER A 165 -6.11 -16.63 22.37
C SER A 165 -6.28 -17.21 20.96
N THR A 166 -5.20 -17.22 20.16
CA THR A 166 -5.24 -17.66 18.76
C THR A 166 -4.54 -19.00 18.52
N GLY A 167 -3.62 -19.41 19.41
CA GLY A 167 -2.73 -20.55 19.18
C GLY A 167 -1.71 -20.34 18.06
N LEU A 168 -1.60 -19.11 17.52
CA LEU A 168 -0.72 -18.81 16.39
C LEU A 168 0.69 -18.43 16.83
N PRO A 169 1.73 -18.86 16.09
CA PRO A 169 3.11 -18.46 16.37
C PRO A 169 3.38 -17.01 15.99
N LEU A 170 4.46 -16.43 16.51
CA LEU A 170 4.94 -15.07 16.15
C LEU A 170 5.66 -14.99 14.80
N LYS A 171 5.92 -16.14 14.17
CA LYS A 171 6.55 -16.25 12.84
C LYS A 171 5.92 -17.43 12.11
N PRO A 172 5.79 -17.38 10.78
CA PRO A 172 5.25 -18.50 10.01
C PRO A 172 6.18 -19.72 10.13
N ALA A 173 5.61 -20.91 10.39
CA ALA A 173 6.35 -22.16 10.42
C ALA A 173 6.79 -22.62 9.01
N ALA A 174 6.01 -22.24 7.98
CA ALA A 174 6.30 -22.48 6.57
C ALA A 174 5.59 -21.41 5.72
N PRO A 175 5.98 -21.19 4.44
CA PRO A 175 5.25 -20.33 3.53
C PRO A 175 3.75 -20.69 3.46
N GLY A 176 2.89 -19.68 3.55
CA GLY A 176 1.43 -19.86 3.56
C GLY A 176 0.82 -20.17 4.93
N MET A 177 1.63 -20.51 5.92
CA MET A 177 1.11 -20.75 7.27
C MET A 177 0.75 -19.44 7.99
N PRO A 178 -0.39 -19.40 8.71
CA PRO A 178 -0.79 -18.20 9.46
C PRO A 178 0.11 -17.97 10.67
N TRP A 179 0.32 -16.70 11.01
CA TRP A 179 1.04 -16.26 12.20
C TRP A 179 0.47 -14.92 12.67
N ILE A 180 0.70 -14.55 13.95
CA ILE A 180 0.15 -13.32 14.52
C ILE A 180 1.21 -12.22 14.62
N MET A 181 0.87 -11.01 14.16
CA MET A 181 1.63 -9.78 14.34
C MET A 181 1.00 -8.87 15.38
N ASP A 182 1.83 -8.13 16.10
CA ASP A 182 1.44 -7.16 17.13
C ASP A 182 0.45 -7.72 18.18
N PRO A 183 0.64 -8.96 18.72
CA PRO A 183 -0.31 -9.57 19.64
C PRO A 183 -0.54 -8.69 20.88
N GLY A 184 -1.77 -8.71 21.42
CA GLY A 184 -2.17 -7.94 22.59
C GLY A 184 -2.37 -6.45 22.35
N THR A 185 -2.19 -5.96 21.12
CA THR A 185 -2.40 -4.56 20.75
C THR A 185 -3.68 -4.37 19.95
N HIS A 186 -4.13 -3.13 19.82
CA HIS A 186 -5.25 -2.80 18.93
C HIS A 186 -4.98 -3.16 17.45
N ARG A 187 -3.71 -3.34 17.07
CA ARG A 187 -3.28 -3.71 15.72
C ARG A 187 -3.04 -5.21 15.55
N ALA A 188 -3.32 -6.03 16.54
CA ALA A 188 -3.14 -7.46 16.42
C ALA A 188 -3.84 -7.98 15.17
N HIS A 189 -3.11 -8.73 14.34
CA HIS A 189 -3.62 -9.27 13.10
C HIS A 189 -2.91 -10.57 12.73
N ILE A 190 -3.66 -11.44 12.05
CA ILE A 190 -3.15 -12.67 11.47
C ILE A 190 -2.61 -12.35 10.08
N MET A 191 -1.41 -12.81 9.79
CA MET A 191 -0.75 -12.74 8.50
C MET A 191 -0.78 -14.10 7.82
N ILE A 192 -1.11 -14.12 6.53
CA ILE A 192 -1.02 -15.30 5.65
C ILE A 192 -0.25 -14.87 4.41
N ASN A 193 0.99 -15.29 4.32
CA ASN A 193 1.91 -14.95 3.24
C ASN A 193 2.14 -16.20 2.39
N PRO A 194 1.61 -16.28 1.15
CA PRO A 194 1.90 -17.40 0.26
C PRO A 194 3.40 -17.46 -0.06
N PRO A 195 3.89 -18.56 -0.64
CA PRO A 195 5.26 -18.60 -1.17
C PRO A 195 5.49 -17.42 -2.12
N ALA A 196 6.67 -16.79 -2.01
CA ALA A 196 7.05 -15.77 -2.98
C ALA A 196 7.07 -16.38 -4.39
N PRO A 197 6.63 -15.64 -5.43
CA PRO A 197 6.80 -16.08 -6.81
C PRO A 197 8.27 -16.42 -7.04
N ALA A 198 8.53 -17.57 -7.69
CA ALA A 198 9.88 -17.89 -8.11
C ALA A 198 10.35 -16.83 -9.10
N ASP A 199 11.51 -16.22 -8.87
CA ASP A 199 12.17 -15.39 -9.87
C ASP A 199 12.44 -16.29 -11.10
N LYS A 200 11.74 -16.01 -12.22
CA LYS A 200 11.92 -16.71 -13.49
C LYS A 200 12.92 -15.95 -14.33
#